data_869fd50a5a332a17c39832434b64829d
#
_entry.id   869fd50a5a332a17c39832434b64829d
#
_cell.length_a   1.000
_cell.length_b   1.000
_cell.length_c   1.000
_cell.angle_alpha   90.00
_cell.angle_beta   90.00
_cell.angle_gamma   90.00
#
_symmetry.space_group_name_H-M   'P 1'
#
loop_
_entity.id
_entity.type
_entity.pdbx_description
1 polymer ?
#
loop_
_entity_poly.entity_id
_entity_poly.type
_entity_poly.pdbx_seq_one_letter_code
_entity_poly.pdbx_strand_id
1 'polypeptide(L)'
;MLKRVGHPVDEKGAAVAIKDATFPVPFAQGLEFNSPVHGNWNIVHTGMQVPEAIQIYVCADNCMRGVVLTAAEMNAADRFSFVIVEEQHVLNGNLEDITIEGVTDVLNKRSDHPKAVLLFTVCLHHFVGSNL
;
A
#
# COMPACT_ATOMS: atom_id res chain seq x y z
N MET A 1 20.85 5.87 11.78
CA MET A 1 21.26 5.41 10.44
C MET A 1 21.89 4.03 10.60
N LEU A 2 21.28 2.98 10.09
CA LEU A 2 21.83 1.64 10.10
C LEU A 2 23.02 1.61 9.13
N LYS A 3 24.21 1.39 9.64
CA LYS A 3 25.39 1.16 8.80
C LYS A 3 25.27 -0.20 8.11
N ARG A 4 25.85 -0.30 6.92
CA ARG A 4 25.75 -1.46 6.01
C ARG A 4 25.83 -2.79 6.72
N VAL A 5 24.88 -3.65 6.41
CA VAL A 5 24.90 -5.06 6.76
C VAL A 5 26.22 -5.69 6.26
N GLY A 6 27.00 -6.26 7.15
CA GLY A 6 28.28 -6.92 6.80
C GLY A 6 29.53 -6.43 7.55
N HIS A 7 29.42 -5.32 8.29
CA HIS A 7 30.48 -4.91 9.21
C HIS A 7 29.99 -4.98 10.66
N PRO A 8 30.73 -5.61 11.56
CA PRO A 8 30.39 -5.59 12.97
C PRO A 8 30.43 -4.12 13.45
N VAL A 9 29.29 -3.62 13.86
CA VAL A 9 29.16 -2.29 14.45
C VAL A 9 28.87 -2.50 15.93
N ASP A 10 29.74 -1.99 16.79
CA ASP A 10 29.45 -1.98 18.22
C ASP A 10 28.27 -1.02 18.50
N GLU A 11 27.60 -1.19 19.63
CA GLU A 11 26.44 -0.36 19.99
C GLU A 11 26.81 1.12 20.07
N LYS A 12 28.04 1.45 20.50
CA LYS A 12 28.52 2.82 20.57
C LYS A 12 28.76 3.44 19.19
N GLY A 13 29.21 2.63 18.24
CA GLY A 13 29.37 3.06 16.84
C GLY A 13 28.05 3.18 16.05
N ALA A 14 27.00 2.53 16.52
CA ALA A 14 25.67 2.58 15.92
C ALA A 14 24.80 3.76 16.44
N ALA A 15 25.07 4.20 17.67
CA ALA A 15 24.33 5.28 18.29
C ALA A 15 24.87 6.65 17.85
N VAL A 16 23.99 7.53 17.40
CA VAL A 16 24.30 8.91 17.04
C VAL A 16 23.38 9.83 17.87
N ALA A 17 23.96 10.85 18.48
CA ALA A 17 23.15 11.83 19.19
C ALA A 17 22.21 12.53 18.20
N ILE A 18 20.96 12.79 18.62
CA ILE A 18 19.92 13.40 17.74
C ILE A 18 20.41 14.71 17.11
N LYS A 19 21.16 15.52 17.87
CA LYS A 19 21.74 16.78 17.38
C LYS A 19 22.76 16.60 16.26
N ASP A 20 23.40 15.43 16.18
CA ASP A 20 24.44 15.08 15.22
C ASP A 20 23.90 14.15 14.11
N ALA A 21 22.59 13.81 14.17
CA ALA A 21 21.96 12.96 13.19
C ALA A 21 21.75 13.73 11.88
N THR A 22 22.45 13.31 10.85
CA THR A 22 22.20 13.77 9.48
C THR A 22 21.26 12.79 8.82
N PHE A 23 20.04 13.20 8.56
CA PHE A 23 19.12 12.41 7.76
C PHE A 23 19.52 12.57 6.30
N PRO A 24 19.66 11.47 5.55
CA PRO A 24 19.79 11.58 4.10
C PRO A 24 18.60 12.37 3.58
N VAL A 25 18.83 13.22 2.60
CA VAL A 25 17.74 13.91 1.90
C VAL A 25 16.76 12.83 1.46
N PRO A 26 15.50 12.87 1.90
CA PRO A 26 14.57 11.77 1.68
C PRO A 26 14.21 11.56 0.21
N PHE A 27 14.56 12.54 -0.63
CA PHE A 27 14.30 12.48 -2.06
C PHE A 27 15.57 12.87 -2.82
N ALA A 28 16.03 12.03 -3.73
CA ALA A 28 16.98 12.47 -4.75
C ALA A 28 16.30 13.54 -5.64
N GLN A 29 17.11 14.35 -6.28
CA GLN A 29 16.57 15.32 -7.24
C GLN A 29 15.97 14.58 -8.43
N GLY A 30 14.66 14.49 -8.50
CA GLY A 30 13.91 13.81 -9.55
C GLY A 30 12.70 13.05 -9.05
N LEU A 31 12.01 12.38 -9.95
CA LEU A 31 10.95 11.44 -9.63
C LEU A 31 11.57 10.15 -9.09
N GLU A 32 11.54 9.96 -7.79
CA GLU A 32 11.91 8.69 -7.19
C GLU A 32 10.69 7.79 -7.06
N PHE A 33 10.91 6.52 -7.37
CA PHE A 33 9.96 5.47 -7.04
C PHE A 33 9.88 5.36 -5.52
N ASN A 34 8.78 5.81 -4.97
CA ASN A 34 8.52 5.69 -3.55
C ASN A 34 8.06 4.26 -3.28
N SER A 35 8.97 3.44 -2.77
CA SER A 35 8.66 2.05 -2.45
C SER A 35 7.46 1.98 -1.49
N PRO A 36 6.45 1.15 -1.78
CA PRO A 36 5.33 0.94 -0.88
C PRO A 36 5.74 0.39 0.51
N VAL A 37 6.96 -0.09 0.64
CA VAL A 37 7.53 -0.57 1.91
C VAL A 37 7.80 0.58 2.90
N HIS A 38 7.95 1.81 2.42
CA HIS A 38 8.21 2.98 3.28
C HIS A 38 6.95 3.69 3.80
N GLY A 39 5.80 3.14 3.56
CA GLY A 39 4.55 3.62 4.11
C GLY A 39 3.41 3.40 3.13
N ASN A 40 2.61 2.40 3.37
CA ASN A 40 1.35 2.15 2.65
C ASN A 40 0.46 3.39 2.56
N TRP A 41 0.71 4.37 3.39
CA TRP A 41 -0.04 5.61 3.55
C TRP A 41 0.23 6.60 2.43
N ASN A 42 1.44 6.60 1.89
CA ASN A 42 1.79 7.44 0.74
C ASN A 42 0.97 7.08 -0.51
N ILE A 43 0.63 5.82 -0.68
CA ILE A 43 -0.20 5.35 -1.79
C ILE A 43 -1.60 5.97 -1.70
N VAL A 44 -2.20 5.99 -0.51
CA VAL A 44 -3.50 6.62 -0.29
C VAL A 44 -3.41 8.13 -0.57
N HIS A 45 -2.42 8.80 0.02
CA HIS A 45 -2.23 10.24 -0.19
C HIS A 45 -2.07 10.59 -1.65
N THR A 46 -1.21 9.87 -2.37
CA THR A 46 -0.95 10.12 -3.79
C THR A 46 -2.17 9.81 -4.65
N GLY A 47 -2.80 8.67 -4.43
CA GLY A 47 -3.96 8.26 -5.22
C GLY A 47 -5.19 9.14 -4.98
N MET A 48 -5.38 9.64 -3.76
CA MET A 48 -6.49 10.55 -3.46
C MET A 48 -6.32 11.94 -4.07
N GLN A 49 -5.12 12.30 -4.52
CA GLN A 49 -4.90 13.54 -5.27
C GLN A 49 -5.39 13.46 -6.72
N VAL A 50 -5.62 12.27 -7.24
CA VAL A 50 -6.18 12.11 -8.60
C VAL A 50 -7.68 12.41 -8.55
N PRO A 51 -8.16 13.47 -9.20
CA PRO A 51 -9.58 13.83 -9.19
C PRO A 51 -10.44 12.72 -9.81
N GLU A 52 -11.62 12.52 -9.24
CA GLU A 52 -12.61 11.53 -9.71
C GLU A 52 -12.09 10.09 -9.82
N ALA A 53 -10.94 9.80 -9.14
CA ALA A 53 -10.43 8.46 -8.98
C ALA A 53 -10.96 7.81 -7.69
N ILE A 54 -11.10 6.50 -7.74
CA ILE A 54 -11.30 5.67 -6.54
C ILE A 54 -10.11 4.74 -6.35
N GLN A 55 -9.94 4.29 -5.13
CA GLN A 55 -8.94 3.29 -4.78
C GLN A 55 -9.62 2.02 -4.30
N ILE A 56 -9.20 0.89 -4.85
CA ILE A 56 -9.64 -0.44 -4.42
C ILE A 56 -8.41 -1.22 -3.97
N TYR A 57 -8.45 -1.71 -2.74
CA TYR A 57 -7.41 -2.54 -2.17
C TYR A 57 -7.88 -3.99 -2.08
N VAL A 58 -7.11 -4.90 -2.66
CA VAL A 58 -7.32 -6.34 -2.54
C VAL A 58 -6.27 -6.89 -1.60
N CYS A 59 -6.67 -7.21 -0.38
CA CYS A 59 -5.73 -7.55 0.68
C CYS A 59 -6.34 -8.40 1.79
N ALA A 60 -5.48 -8.98 2.61
CA ALA A 60 -5.91 -9.56 3.88
C ALA A 60 -6.36 -8.46 4.87
N ASP A 61 -7.30 -8.79 5.74
CA ASP A 61 -7.94 -7.85 6.68
C ASP A 61 -6.92 -6.97 7.45
N ASN A 62 -5.84 -7.56 7.91
CA ASN A 62 -4.83 -6.84 8.68
C ASN A 62 -4.01 -5.84 7.86
N CYS A 63 -3.91 -6.03 6.54
CA CYS A 63 -3.06 -5.20 5.67
C CYS A 63 -3.68 -3.85 5.35
N MET A 64 -4.98 -3.67 5.55
CA MET A 64 -5.67 -2.44 5.16
C MET A 64 -5.84 -1.41 6.28
N ARG A 65 -5.57 -1.74 7.53
CA ARG A 65 -5.87 -0.86 8.67
C ARG A 65 -5.29 0.53 8.53
N GLY A 66 -4.02 0.64 8.19
CA GLY A 66 -3.37 1.93 8.02
C GLY A 66 -3.94 2.74 6.86
N VAL A 67 -4.24 2.08 5.73
CA VAL A 67 -4.79 2.76 4.56
C VAL A 67 -6.23 3.22 4.77
N VAL A 68 -7.04 2.44 5.47
CA VAL A 68 -8.42 2.83 5.84
C VAL A 68 -8.41 4.05 6.77
N LEU A 69 -7.55 4.04 7.78
CA LEU A 69 -7.41 5.18 8.70
C LEU A 69 -6.98 6.44 7.95
N THR A 70 -6.00 6.32 7.04
CA THR A 70 -5.55 7.46 6.23
C THR A 70 -6.66 7.98 5.33
N ALA A 71 -7.44 7.12 4.68
CA ALA A 71 -8.57 7.54 3.87
C ALA A 71 -9.64 8.28 4.70
N ALA A 72 -9.88 7.83 5.93
CA ALA A 72 -10.78 8.49 6.86
C ALA A 72 -10.25 9.85 7.31
N GLU A 73 -8.96 9.95 7.66
CA GLU A 73 -8.31 11.21 8.05
C GLU A 73 -8.33 12.25 6.92
N MET A 74 -8.21 11.79 5.68
CA MET A 74 -8.31 12.65 4.49
C MET A 74 -9.76 13.01 4.12
N ASN A 75 -10.74 12.52 4.86
CA ASN A 75 -12.17 12.63 4.52
C ASN A 75 -12.48 12.11 3.10
N ALA A 76 -11.84 11.01 2.73
CA ALA A 76 -11.91 10.39 1.41
C ALA A 76 -12.38 8.92 1.48
N ALA A 77 -13.05 8.55 2.55
CA ALA A 77 -13.54 7.17 2.75
C ALA A 77 -14.54 6.72 1.68
N ASP A 78 -15.28 7.65 1.11
CA ASP A 78 -16.21 7.42 0.00
C ASP A 78 -15.53 7.04 -1.32
N ARG A 79 -14.24 7.38 -1.45
CA ARG A 79 -13.41 7.08 -2.61
C ARG A 79 -12.51 5.86 -2.41
N PHE A 80 -12.69 5.16 -1.30
CA PHE A 80 -11.90 4.03 -0.92
C PHE A 80 -12.78 2.78 -0.78
N SER A 81 -12.33 1.67 -1.31
CA SER A 81 -12.98 0.36 -1.18
C SER A 81 -11.93 -0.74 -0.99
N PHE A 82 -12.34 -1.87 -0.49
CA PHE A 82 -11.46 -3.00 -0.31
C PHE A 82 -12.17 -4.32 -0.60
N VAL A 83 -11.38 -5.28 -1.05
CA VAL A 83 -11.77 -6.69 -1.23
C VAL A 83 -10.92 -7.50 -0.27
N ILE A 84 -11.56 -8.20 0.66
CA ILE A 84 -10.84 -9.01 1.64
C ILE A 84 -10.52 -10.37 1.05
N VAL A 85 -9.24 -10.71 1.10
CA VAL A 85 -8.72 -12.04 0.76
C VAL A 85 -8.49 -12.81 2.05
N GLU A 86 -9.07 -13.98 2.12
CA GLU A 86 -8.91 -14.93 3.21
C GLU A 86 -7.90 -16.01 2.86
N GLU A 87 -7.32 -16.65 3.86
CA GLU A 87 -6.39 -17.76 3.69
C GLU A 87 -6.96 -18.87 2.78
N GLN A 88 -8.26 -19.12 2.91
CA GLN A 88 -8.96 -20.11 2.10
C GLN A 88 -8.85 -19.84 0.59
N HIS A 89 -8.87 -18.58 0.17
CA HIS A 89 -8.75 -18.19 -1.23
C HIS A 89 -7.36 -18.50 -1.79
N VAL A 90 -6.34 -18.38 -0.94
CA VAL A 90 -4.96 -18.76 -1.30
C VAL A 90 -4.82 -20.26 -1.41
N LEU A 91 -5.35 -21.00 -0.42
CA LEU A 91 -5.28 -22.46 -0.40
C LEU A 91 -6.03 -23.11 -1.55
N ASN A 92 -7.14 -22.52 -1.97
CA ASN A 92 -7.95 -22.98 -3.09
C ASN A 92 -7.38 -22.56 -4.47
N GLY A 93 -6.39 -21.70 -4.51
CA GLY A 93 -5.79 -21.20 -5.75
C GLY A 93 -6.74 -20.33 -6.59
N ASN A 94 -7.70 -19.65 -5.96
CA ASN A 94 -8.69 -18.81 -6.64
C ASN A 94 -8.56 -17.31 -6.32
N LEU A 95 -7.35 -16.89 -6.02
CA LEU A 95 -7.06 -15.50 -5.64
C LEU A 95 -7.37 -14.51 -6.77
N GLU A 96 -7.07 -14.88 -8.02
CA GLU A 96 -7.40 -14.07 -9.19
C GLU A 96 -8.91 -13.91 -9.37
N ASP A 97 -9.65 -15.00 -9.25
CA ASP A 97 -11.12 -14.99 -9.39
C ASP A 97 -11.75 -14.07 -8.34
N ILE A 98 -11.36 -14.23 -7.09
CA ILE A 98 -11.82 -13.37 -5.98
C ILE A 98 -11.46 -11.90 -6.19
N THR A 99 -10.29 -11.65 -6.75
CA THR A 99 -9.87 -10.28 -7.11
C THR A 99 -10.79 -9.68 -8.16
N ILE A 100 -11.04 -10.42 -9.25
CA ILE A 100 -11.89 -9.98 -10.36
C ILE A 100 -13.35 -9.79 -9.90
N GLU A 101 -13.88 -10.77 -9.19
CA GLU A 101 -15.26 -10.72 -8.67
C GLU A 101 -15.44 -9.58 -7.69
N GLY A 102 -14.52 -9.42 -6.74
CA GLY A 102 -14.58 -8.39 -5.72
C GLY A 102 -14.47 -6.97 -6.29
N VAL A 103 -13.56 -6.75 -7.23
CA VAL A 103 -13.42 -5.46 -7.93
C VAL A 103 -14.67 -5.16 -8.75
N THR A 104 -15.20 -6.15 -9.46
CA THR A 104 -16.42 -6.02 -10.25
C THR A 104 -17.62 -5.67 -9.37
N ASP A 105 -17.75 -6.33 -8.21
CA ASP A 105 -18.82 -6.08 -7.26
C ASP A 105 -18.75 -4.65 -6.69
N VAL A 106 -17.55 -4.20 -6.31
CA VAL A 106 -17.32 -2.82 -5.85
C VAL A 106 -17.77 -1.82 -6.91
N LEU A 107 -17.37 -2.01 -8.17
CA LEU A 107 -17.71 -1.10 -9.25
C LEU A 107 -19.23 -1.09 -9.57
N ASN A 108 -19.86 -2.25 -9.55
CA ASN A 108 -21.30 -2.38 -9.82
C ASN A 108 -22.17 -1.77 -8.71
N LYS A 109 -21.71 -1.74 -7.48
CA LYS A 109 -22.43 -1.14 -6.34
C LYS A 109 -22.34 0.38 -6.29
N ARG A 110 -21.45 0.97 -7.07
CA ARG A 110 -21.28 2.43 -7.10
C ARG A 110 -22.27 3.07 -8.06
N SER A 111 -22.86 4.17 -7.60
CA SER A 111 -23.72 5.02 -8.44
C SER A 111 -22.95 6.14 -9.14
N ASP A 112 -21.77 6.49 -8.61
CA ASP A 112 -20.84 7.41 -9.25
C ASP A 112 -20.00 6.63 -10.28
N HIS A 113 -19.73 7.24 -11.40
CA HIS A 113 -18.90 6.64 -12.44
C HIS A 113 -17.48 7.22 -12.34
N PRO A 114 -16.56 6.59 -11.57
CA PRO A 114 -15.20 7.10 -11.41
C PRO A 114 -14.50 7.13 -12.76
N LYS A 115 -13.71 8.18 -13.01
CA LYS A 115 -12.93 8.30 -14.25
C LYS A 115 -11.62 7.50 -14.21
N ALA A 116 -11.18 7.12 -13.02
CA ALA A 116 -10.03 6.27 -12.83
C ALA A 116 -10.24 5.34 -11.63
N VAL A 117 -9.72 4.13 -11.77
CA VAL A 117 -9.69 3.14 -10.70
C VAL A 117 -8.23 2.77 -10.44
N LEU A 118 -7.77 3.01 -9.22
CA LEU A 118 -6.45 2.61 -8.77
C LEU A 118 -6.59 1.32 -7.98
N LEU A 119 -6.15 0.23 -8.59
CA LEU A 119 -6.19 -1.09 -7.97
C LEU A 119 -4.86 -1.39 -7.31
N PHE A 120 -4.89 -1.71 -6.03
CA PHE A 120 -3.74 -2.08 -5.25
C PHE A 120 -3.88 -3.51 -4.74
N THR A 121 -2.85 -4.28 -4.98
CA THR A 121 -2.68 -5.62 -4.44
C THR A 121 -1.57 -5.63 -3.39
N VAL A 122 -1.54 -6.64 -2.56
CA VAL A 122 -0.53 -6.78 -1.51
C VAL A 122 0.48 -7.87 -1.85
N CYS A 123 1.51 -7.97 -1.03
CA CYS A 123 2.59 -8.95 -1.17
C CYS A 123 2.10 -10.40 -1.37
N LEU A 124 0.92 -10.73 -0.86
CA LEU A 124 0.31 -12.05 -1.03
C LEU A 124 0.21 -12.48 -2.50
N HIS A 125 -0.24 -11.56 -3.37
CA HIS A 125 -0.33 -11.82 -4.82
C HIS A 125 1.03 -12.12 -5.44
N HIS A 126 2.09 -11.45 -4.97
CA HIS A 126 3.45 -11.72 -5.41
C HIS A 126 3.96 -13.09 -4.92
N PHE A 127 3.67 -13.44 -3.67
CA PHE A 127 4.12 -14.70 -3.09
C PHE A 127 3.51 -15.92 -3.77
N VAL A 128 2.25 -15.84 -4.16
CA VAL A 128 1.57 -16.95 -4.86
C VAL A 128 1.73 -16.88 -6.38
N GLY A 129 2.37 -15.83 -6.89
CA GLY A 129 2.59 -15.68 -8.34
C GLY A 129 1.31 -15.43 -9.12
N SER A 130 0.37 -14.67 -8.55
CA SER A 130 -0.88 -14.31 -9.21
C SER A 130 -0.63 -13.58 -10.53
N ASN A 131 -1.39 -13.95 -11.54
CA ASN A 131 -1.38 -13.33 -12.86
C ASN A 131 -2.56 -12.35 -12.98
N LEU A 132 -2.32 -11.09 -12.60
CA LEU A 132 -3.32 -10.02 -12.58
C LEU A 132 -3.19 -9.09 -13.77
#